data_76c99f068e7aaa0f8c26d00a8d605efe
#
_entry.id   76c99f068e7aaa0f8c26d00a8d605efe
#
_cell.length_a   1.000
_cell.length_b   1.000
_cell.length_c   1.000
_cell.angle_alpha   90.00
_cell.angle_beta   90.00
_cell.angle_gamma   90.00
#
_symmetry.space_group_name_H-M   'P 1'
#
loop_
_entity.id
_entity.type
_entity.pdbx_description
1 polymer ?
#
loop_
_entity_poly.entity_id
_entity_poly.type
_entity_poly.pdbx_seq_one_letter_code
_entity_poly.pdbx_strand_id
1 'polypeptide(L)'
;LQTYTADTITLDAAGEDFIIKDESSFWYGKSLHGLYRQAYTPWEWHQPIMDRAKNQGMACFSSPFDEDSVDFLEELNMPAYKIASFENNHLPLIKKVAATGKPMIISTGMATISELYEAVSMARESGCESLALLKCTSSYPASPENSNILTIPHMRELFGCEVGLSDHTMGIGAAIAAVANGASIIEKHFTLS
;
A
#
# COMPACT_ATOMS: atom_id res chain seq x y z
N LEU A 1 2.31 5.00 -7.23
CA LEU A 1 1.95 4.00 -8.24
C LEU A 1 1.81 2.62 -7.61
N GLN A 2 1.42 1.64 -8.39
CA GLN A 2 1.44 0.21 -8.04
C GLN A 2 2.16 -0.54 -9.15
N THR A 3 3.09 -1.42 -8.78
CA THR A 3 3.92 -2.19 -9.72
C THR A 3 3.70 -3.67 -9.49
N TYR A 4 2.82 -4.25 -10.28
CA TYR A 4 2.46 -5.67 -10.27
C TYR A 4 2.16 -6.17 -11.68
N THR A 5 2.08 -7.47 -11.83
CA THR A 5 1.43 -8.13 -12.96
C THR A 5 0.24 -8.94 -12.44
N ALA A 6 -0.67 -9.38 -13.31
CA ALA A 6 -1.76 -10.23 -12.88
C ALA A 6 -1.25 -11.53 -12.23
N ASP A 7 -0.14 -12.07 -12.73
CA ASP A 7 0.46 -13.32 -12.27
C ASP A 7 1.14 -13.19 -10.89
N THR A 8 1.53 -11.97 -10.47
CA THR A 8 2.17 -11.73 -9.16
C THR A 8 1.17 -11.38 -8.06
N ILE A 9 -0.02 -10.86 -8.42
CA ILE A 9 -1.03 -10.44 -7.45
C ILE A 9 -2.10 -11.49 -7.19
N THR A 10 -2.35 -12.42 -8.14
CA THR A 10 -3.35 -13.48 -8.00
C THR A 10 -3.03 -14.67 -8.91
N LEU A 11 -3.71 -15.80 -8.68
CA LEU A 11 -3.60 -16.96 -9.54
C LEU A 11 -4.59 -16.90 -10.71
N ASP A 12 -4.19 -17.37 -11.88
CA ASP A 12 -5.10 -17.64 -13.01
C ASP A 12 -5.85 -18.95 -12.76
N ALA A 13 -6.88 -18.87 -11.93
CA ALA A 13 -7.68 -20.02 -11.51
C ALA A 13 -9.16 -19.77 -11.72
N ALA A 14 -9.89 -20.86 -12.07
CA ALA A 14 -11.32 -20.84 -12.31
C ALA A 14 -12.18 -21.10 -11.05
N GLY A 15 -11.55 -21.20 -9.86
CA GLY A 15 -12.24 -21.43 -8.60
C GLY A 15 -13.13 -20.25 -8.21
N GLU A 16 -14.17 -20.53 -7.43
CA GLU A 16 -15.12 -19.52 -6.97
C GLU A 16 -14.48 -18.38 -6.16
N ASP A 17 -13.37 -18.62 -5.48
CA ASP A 17 -12.63 -17.63 -4.71
C ASP A 17 -11.88 -16.62 -5.59
N PHE A 18 -11.72 -16.92 -6.87
CA PHE A 18 -11.07 -16.07 -7.86
C PHE A 18 -12.06 -15.32 -8.78
N ILE A 19 -13.35 -15.38 -8.46
CA ILE A 19 -14.40 -14.69 -9.21
C ILE A 19 -15.08 -13.66 -8.31
N ILE A 20 -15.28 -12.46 -8.83
CA ILE A 20 -15.94 -11.38 -8.10
C ILE A 20 -17.44 -11.69 -8.01
N LYS A 21 -17.91 -11.94 -6.77
CA LYS A 21 -19.30 -12.35 -6.47
C LYS A 21 -20.20 -11.21 -5.99
N ASP A 22 -19.65 -10.02 -5.76
CA ASP A 22 -20.43 -8.86 -5.36
C ASP A 22 -21.24 -8.35 -6.54
N GLU A 23 -22.55 -8.59 -6.50
CA GLU A 23 -23.51 -8.18 -7.54
C GLU A 23 -23.60 -6.66 -7.72
N SER A 24 -23.19 -5.88 -6.72
CA SER A 24 -23.11 -4.41 -6.79
C SER A 24 -21.85 -3.91 -7.50
N SER A 25 -20.87 -4.78 -7.71
CA SER A 25 -19.60 -4.44 -8.35
C SER A 25 -19.74 -4.33 -9.86
N PHE A 26 -19.13 -3.31 -10.47
CA PHE A 26 -18.97 -3.20 -11.93
C PHE A 26 -18.23 -4.37 -12.57
N TRP A 27 -17.51 -5.15 -11.76
CA TRP A 27 -16.72 -6.30 -12.19
C TRP A 27 -17.35 -7.64 -11.83
N TYR A 28 -18.63 -7.64 -11.41
CA TYR A 28 -19.36 -8.86 -11.09
C TYR A 28 -19.17 -9.94 -12.16
N GLY A 29 -18.86 -11.15 -11.73
CA GLY A 29 -18.65 -12.30 -12.59
C GLY A 29 -17.32 -12.36 -13.34
N LYS A 30 -16.45 -11.34 -13.22
CA LYS A 30 -15.10 -11.39 -13.78
C LYS A 30 -14.16 -12.15 -12.86
N SER A 31 -13.14 -12.83 -13.45
CA SER A 31 -12.05 -13.39 -12.68
C SER A 31 -11.12 -12.27 -12.19
N LEU A 32 -10.56 -12.44 -11.00
CA LEU A 32 -9.57 -11.49 -10.45
C LEU A 32 -8.36 -11.35 -11.38
N HIS A 33 -7.81 -12.46 -11.88
CA HIS A 33 -6.67 -12.43 -12.82
C HIS A 33 -7.02 -11.65 -14.11
N GLY A 34 -8.18 -11.92 -14.70
CA GLY A 34 -8.64 -11.19 -15.89
C GLY A 34 -8.85 -9.70 -15.64
N LEU A 35 -9.29 -9.31 -14.44
CA LEU A 35 -9.40 -7.91 -14.03
C LEU A 35 -8.03 -7.27 -13.89
N TYR A 36 -7.11 -7.90 -13.16
CA TYR A 36 -5.76 -7.34 -12.95
C TYR A 36 -4.95 -7.23 -14.24
N ARG A 37 -5.14 -8.13 -15.21
CA ARG A 37 -4.57 -7.98 -16.56
C ARG A 37 -5.01 -6.71 -17.30
N GLN A 38 -6.15 -6.14 -16.94
CA GLN A 38 -6.67 -4.90 -17.53
C GLN A 38 -6.35 -3.67 -16.67
N ALA A 39 -6.17 -3.85 -15.35
CA ALA A 39 -6.06 -2.77 -14.37
C ALA A 39 -4.62 -2.43 -13.97
N TYR A 40 -3.63 -3.29 -14.28
CA TYR A 40 -2.24 -3.02 -13.90
C TYR A 40 -1.70 -1.77 -14.60
N THR A 41 -0.72 -1.12 -13.98
CA THR A 41 0.03 -0.03 -14.61
C THR A 41 1.12 -0.65 -15.49
N PRO A 42 1.07 -0.49 -16.83
CA PRO A 42 2.16 -0.96 -17.71
C PRO A 42 3.51 -0.42 -17.22
N TRP A 43 4.51 -1.28 -17.13
CA TRP A 43 5.81 -0.91 -16.54
C TRP A 43 6.52 0.21 -17.31
N GLU A 44 6.34 0.26 -18.62
CA GLU A 44 6.86 1.33 -19.49
C GLU A 44 6.23 2.71 -19.20
N TRP A 45 5.14 2.79 -18.45
CA TRP A 45 4.51 4.06 -18.05
C TRP A 45 5.17 4.69 -16.82
N HIS A 46 5.92 3.92 -16.03
CA HIS A 46 6.49 4.41 -14.78
C HIS A 46 7.43 5.60 -14.99
N GLN A 47 8.41 5.48 -15.89
CA GLN A 47 9.35 6.56 -16.15
C GLN A 47 8.67 7.85 -16.63
N PRO A 48 7.77 7.85 -17.65
CA PRO A 48 7.02 9.04 -18.04
C PRO A 48 6.19 9.67 -16.91
N ILE A 49 5.56 8.85 -16.05
CA ILE A 49 4.78 9.35 -14.90
C ILE A 49 5.70 10.00 -13.87
N MET A 50 6.82 9.37 -13.54
CA MET A 50 7.83 9.91 -12.62
C MET A 50 8.38 11.24 -13.11
N ASP A 51 8.74 11.34 -14.39
CA ASP A 51 9.23 12.57 -15.00
C ASP A 51 8.17 13.68 -14.94
N ARG A 52 6.92 13.34 -15.19
CA ARG A 52 5.80 14.29 -15.08
C ARG A 52 5.61 14.76 -13.63
N ALA A 53 5.62 13.86 -12.66
CA ALA A 53 5.53 14.20 -11.25
C ALA A 53 6.67 15.12 -10.82
N LYS A 54 7.91 14.78 -11.18
CA LYS A 54 9.10 15.60 -10.90
C LYS A 54 8.98 17.01 -11.47
N ASN A 55 8.49 17.14 -12.71
CA ASN A 55 8.28 18.45 -13.37
C ASN A 55 7.19 19.27 -12.69
N GLN A 56 6.32 18.66 -11.89
CA GLN A 56 5.31 19.32 -11.06
C GLN A 56 5.77 19.53 -9.60
N GLY A 57 7.03 19.20 -9.28
CA GLY A 57 7.55 19.31 -7.91
C GLY A 57 7.01 18.26 -6.95
N MET A 58 6.49 17.14 -7.47
CA MET A 58 5.96 16.03 -6.67
C MET A 58 6.95 14.87 -6.61
N ALA A 59 7.07 14.23 -5.44
CA ALA A 59 7.71 12.94 -5.33
C ALA A 59 6.77 11.85 -5.86
N CYS A 60 7.30 10.96 -6.70
CA CYS A 60 6.57 9.80 -7.21
C CYS A 60 7.27 8.53 -6.72
N PHE A 61 6.51 7.61 -6.12
CA PHE A 61 6.98 6.30 -5.68
C PHE A 61 5.92 5.24 -5.91
N SER A 62 6.27 3.98 -5.69
CA SER A 62 5.38 2.86 -6.02
C SER A 62 5.28 1.84 -4.89
N SER A 63 4.21 1.03 -4.95
CA SER A 63 4.08 -0.20 -4.20
C SER A 63 4.51 -1.36 -5.09
N PRO A 64 5.62 -2.07 -4.79
CA PRO A 64 5.94 -3.35 -5.38
C PRO A 64 5.08 -4.46 -4.76
N PHE A 65 4.80 -5.51 -5.51
CA PHE A 65 4.05 -6.68 -5.05
C PHE A 65 4.88 -7.98 -5.11
N ASP A 66 6.08 -7.91 -5.67
CA ASP A 66 7.06 -8.99 -5.76
C ASP A 66 8.50 -8.46 -5.79
N GLU A 67 9.46 -9.37 -5.77
CA GLU A 67 10.88 -9.01 -5.75
C GLU A 67 11.37 -8.44 -7.08
N ASP A 68 10.83 -8.90 -8.22
CA ASP A 68 11.18 -8.41 -9.56
C ASP A 68 10.71 -6.97 -9.75
N SER A 69 9.54 -6.64 -9.19
CA SER A 69 9.04 -5.25 -9.15
C SER A 69 9.98 -4.33 -8.38
N VAL A 70 10.62 -4.80 -7.29
CA VAL A 70 11.62 -4.01 -6.55
C VAL A 70 12.83 -3.74 -7.40
N ASP A 71 13.36 -4.77 -8.09
CA ASP A 71 14.53 -4.61 -8.97
C ASP A 71 14.25 -3.62 -10.10
N PHE A 72 13.10 -3.73 -10.76
CA PHE A 72 12.67 -2.76 -11.76
C PHE A 72 12.58 -1.33 -11.22
N LEU A 73 12.00 -1.16 -10.02
CA LEU A 73 11.84 0.15 -9.40
C LEU A 73 13.19 0.74 -8.94
N GLU A 74 14.17 -0.10 -8.59
CA GLU A 74 15.54 0.34 -8.30
C GLU A 74 16.24 0.89 -9.56
N GLU A 75 16.04 0.28 -10.73
CA GLU A 75 16.54 0.82 -12.00
C GLU A 75 15.99 2.22 -12.30
N LEU A 76 14.76 2.51 -11.85
CA LEU A 76 14.13 3.82 -11.98
C LEU A 76 14.51 4.82 -10.87
N ASN A 77 15.37 4.43 -9.92
CA ASN A 77 15.76 5.29 -8.79
C ASN A 77 14.57 5.76 -7.94
N MET A 78 13.67 4.87 -7.55
CA MET A 78 12.54 5.21 -6.68
C MET A 78 13.01 5.90 -5.39
N PRO A 79 12.37 7.00 -4.96
CA PRO A 79 12.79 7.71 -3.74
C PRO A 79 12.31 7.05 -2.45
N ALA A 80 11.29 6.21 -2.51
CA ALA A 80 10.67 5.53 -1.37
C ALA A 80 9.84 4.34 -1.86
N TYR A 81 9.45 3.48 -0.94
CA TYR A 81 8.61 2.31 -1.21
C TYR A 81 7.37 2.26 -0.32
N LYS A 82 6.29 1.74 -0.88
CA LYS A 82 5.06 1.45 -0.14
C LYS A 82 4.81 -0.06 -0.13
N ILE A 83 4.60 -0.64 1.05
CA ILE A 83 4.05 -2.00 1.19
C ILE A 83 2.55 -1.87 1.43
N ALA A 84 1.75 -2.44 0.53
CA ALA A 84 0.30 -2.41 0.64
C ALA A 84 -0.19 -3.34 1.77
N SER A 85 -1.45 -3.18 2.19
CA SER A 85 -1.97 -3.93 3.35
C SER A 85 -1.94 -5.44 3.16
N PHE A 86 -2.18 -5.92 1.95
CA PHE A 86 -2.21 -7.36 1.67
C PHE A 86 -0.81 -7.99 1.66
N GLU A 87 0.25 -7.19 1.55
CA GLU A 87 1.66 -7.61 1.52
C GLU A 87 2.38 -7.35 2.85
N ASN A 88 1.69 -6.86 3.88
CA ASN A 88 2.33 -6.50 5.15
C ASN A 88 2.87 -7.70 5.95
N ASN A 89 2.50 -8.91 5.60
CA ASN A 89 3.04 -10.17 6.13
C ASN A 89 3.96 -10.89 5.13
N HIS A 90 4.23 -10.31 3.95
CA HIS A 90 5.16 -10.86 2.97
C HIS A 90 6.61 -10.48 3.34
N LEU A 91 7.15 -11.14 4.36
CA LEU A 91 8.47 -10.82 4.93
C LEU A 91 9.61 -10.82 3.92
N PRO A 92 9.68 -11.73 2.91
CA PRO A 92 10.72 -11.65 1.88
C PRO A 92 10.68 -10.34 1.09
N LEU A 93 9.50 -9.86 0.68
CA LEU A 93 9.34 -8.58 0.00
C LEU A 93 9.78 -7.41 0.88
N ILE A 94 9.34 -7.40 2.15
CA ILE A 94 9.72 -6.37 3.13
C ILE A 94 11.24 -6.33 3.30
N LYS A 95 11.88 -7.51 3.43
CA LYS A 95 13.32 -7.65 3.53
C LYS A 95 14.03 -7.06 2.30
N LYS A 96 13.57 -7.39 1.10
CA LYS A 96 14.16 -6.91 -0.15
C LYS A 96 14.05 -5.39 -0.26
N VAL A 97 12.86 -4.83 0.01
CA VAL A 97 12.65 -3.38 0.01
C VAL A 97 13.52 -2.70 1.06
N ALA A 98 13.59 -3.23 2.29
CA ALA A 98 14.40 -2.66 3.37
C ALA A 98 15.89 -2.62 3.02
N ALA A 99 16.40 -3.66 2.33
CA ALA A 99 17.79 -3.74 1.89
C ALA A 99 18.20 -2.64 0.88
N THR A 100 17.24 -1.94 0.27
CA THR A 100 17.52 -0.76 -0.59
C THR A 100 18.00 0.44 0.22
N GLY A 101 17.78 0.46 1.55
CA GLY A 101 18.09 1.59 2.43
C GLY A 101 17.17 2.81 2.24
N LYS A 102 16.15 2.70 1.42
CA LYS A 102 15.21 3.80 1.13
C LYS A 102 14.06 3.84 2.14
N PRO A 103 13.40 5.01 2.32
CA PRO A 103 12.22 5.12 3.15
C PRO A 103 11.13 4.12 2.77
N MET A 104 10.51 3.50 3.77
CA MET A 104 9.45 2.53 3.61
C MET A 104 8.18 2.94 4.36
N ILE A 105 7.04 2.83 3.70
CA ILE A 105 5.72 3.05 4.28
C ILE A 105 4.97 1.72 4.23
N ILE A 106 4.44 1.22 5.35
CA ILE A 106 3.67 -0.03 5.42
C ILE A 106 2.24 0.27 5.83
N SER A 107 1.26 -0.13 5.03
CA SER A 107 -0.16 -0.14 5.43
C SER A 107 -0.48 -1.38 6.26
N THR A 108 -1.30 -1.18 7.31
CA THR A 108 -1.51 -2.17 8.38
C THR A 108 -2.88 -2.83 8.35
N GLY A 109 -3.61 -2.70 7.24
CA GLY A 109 -4.94 -3.30 7.12
C GLY A 109 -4.91 -4.82 7.30
N MET A 110 -5.89 -5.35 8.02
CA MET A 110 -6.10 -6.77 8.33
C MET A 110 -5.02 -7.44 9.20
N ALA A 111 -3.88 -6.81 9.41
CA ALA A 111 -2.80 -7.39 10.20
C ALA A 111 -3.12 -7.39 11.70
N THR A 112 -2.72 -8.43 12.38
CA THR A 112 -2.63 -8.49 13.83
C THR A 112 -1.41 -7.71 14.34
N ILE A 113 -1.39 -7.39 15.64
CA ILE A 113 -0.22 -6.75 16.26
C ILE A 113 1.04 -7.61 16.12
N SER A 114 0.91 -8.93 16.21
CA SER A 114 2.05 -9.85 16.06
C SER A 114 2.65 -9.81 14.64
N GLU A 115 1.81 -9.83 13.62
CA GLU A 115 2.24 -9.71 12.22
C GLU A 115 2.91 -8.36 11.94
N LEU A 116 2.35 -7.26 12.50
CA LEU A 116 2.99 -5.95 12.38
C LEU A 116 4.34 -5.89 13.10
N TYR A 117 4.47 -6.55 14.25
CA TYR A 117 5.75 -6.65 14.94
C TYR A 117 6.79 -7.37 14.09
N GLU A 118 6.42 -8.49 13.45
CA GLU A 118 7.29 -9.23 12.54
C GLU A 118 7.70 -8.37 11.33
N ALA A 119 6.74 -7.67 10.72
CA ALA A 119 6.99 -6.78 9.58
C ALA A 119 7.95 -5.63 9.94
N VAL A 120 7.71 -4.96 11.06
CA VAL A 120 8.56 -3.86 11.55
C VAL A 120 9.95 -4.34 11.93
N SER A 121 10.04 -5.50 12.61
CA SER A 121 11.33 -6.11 12.96
C SER A 121 12.12 -6.47 11.71
N MET A 122 11.49 -7.15 10.74
CA MET A 122 12.11 -7.50 9.46
C MET A 122 12.62 -6.27 8.71
N ALA A 123 11.82 -5.21 8.64
CA ALA A 123 12.21 -3.97 7.97
C ALA A 123 13.47 -3.35 8.63
N ARG A 124 13.48 -3.23 9.96
CA ARG A 124 14.60 -2.63 10.70
C ARG A 124 15.86 -3.49 10.65
N GLU A 125 15.75 -4.79 10.87
CA GLU A 125 16.87 -5.74 10.82
C GLU A 125 17.50 -5.83 9.43
N SER A 126 16.72 -5.51 8.39
CA SER A 126 17.18 -5.53 7.00
C SER A 126 17.67 -4.17 6.48
N GLY A 127 17.77 -3.13 7.34
CA GLY A 127 18.41 -1.86 7.01
C GLY A 127 17.47 -0.68 6.75
N CYS A 128 16.16 -0.81 6.98
CA CYS A 128 15.23 0.32 6.86
C CYS A 128 15.36 1.25 8.07
N GLU A 129 16.00 2.40 7.88
CA GLU A 129 16.13 3.44 8.92
C GLU A 129 14.90 4.37 8.99
N SER A 130 14.22 4.58 7.86
CA SER A 130 13.08 5.50 7.73
C SER A 130 11.80 4.71 7.45
N LEU A 131 11.11 4.32 8.54
CA LEU A 131 9.87 3.54 8.49
C LEU A 131 8.67 4.37 8.95
N ALA A 132 7.58 4.28 8.20
CA ALA A 132 6.26 4.77 8.62
C ALA A 132 5.20 3.68 8.48
N LEU A 133 4.21 3.69 9.38
CA LEU A 133 3.05 2.82 9.33
C LEU A 133 1.79 3.63 9.01
N LEU A 134 0.90 3.08 8.19
CA LEU A 134 -0.41 3.69 7.95
C LEU A 134 -1.50 2.81 8.53
N LYS A 135 -2.23 3.33 9.53
CA LYS A 135 -3.49 2.71 9.93
C LYS A 135 -4.39 2.61 8.71
N CYS A 136 -4.91 1.45 8.44
CA CYS A 136 -5.72 1.20 7.26
C CYS A 136 -6.98 0.38 7.60
N THR A 137 -8.09 0.68 6.93
CA THR A 137 -9.29 -0.15 6.88
C THR A 137 -9.46 -0.62 5.44
N SER A 138 -9.20 -1.90 5.18
CA SER A 138 -9.16 -2.48 3.84
C SER A 138 -10.56 -2.81 3.29
N SER A 139 -11.45 -1.81 3.27
CA SER A 139 -12.75 -1.83 2.61
C SER A 139 -12.85 -0.65 1.64
N TYR A 140 -13.46 -0.83 0.48
CA TYR A 140 -13.47 0.14 -0.61
C TYR A 140 -14.92 0.38 -1.13
N PRO A 141 -15.63 1.46 -0.68
CA PRO A 141 -15.22 2.42 0.34
C PRO A 141 -15.31 1.87 1.76
N ALA A 142 -14.55 2.47 2.69
CA ALA A 142 -14.65 2.17 4.12
C ALA A 142 -15.71 3.06 4.78
N SER A 143 -16.44 2.50 5.78
CA SER A 143 -17.27 3.32 6.66
C SER A 143 -16.38 4.14 7.63
N PRO A 144 -16.65 5.43 7.82
CA PRO A 144 -15.93 6.25 8.81
C PRO A 144 -15.97 5.66 10.23
N GLU A 145 -17.03 4.97 10.58
CA GLU A 145 -17.21 4.32 11.89
C GLU A 145 -16.15 3.23 12.17
N ASN A 146 -15.62 2.61 11.10
CA ASN A 146 -14.59 1.58 11.16
C ASN A 146 -13.16 2.14 11.10
N SER A 147 -13.00 3.48 11.10
CA SER A 147 -11.68 4.10 10.95
C SER A 147 -10.77 3.89 12.16
N ASN A 148 -11.34 3.70 13.36
CA ASN A 148 -10.57 3.45 14.59
C ASN A 148 -9.36 4.38 14.77
N ILE A 149 -9.56 5.67 14.62
CA ILE A 149 -8.50 6.71 14.53
C ILE A 149 -7.56 6.70 15.75
N LEU A 150 -8.05 6.34 16.95
CA LEU A 150 -7.23 6.23 18.15
C LEU A 150 -6.15 5.13 18.07
N THR A 151 -6.21 4.27 17.07
CA THR A 151 -5.12 3.32 16.78
C THR A 151 -3.83 4.05 16.36
N ILE A 152 -3.91 5.25 15.78
CA ILE A 152 -2.76 6.01 15.27
C ILE A 152 -1.77 6.35 16.41
N PRO A 153 -2.16 7.07 17.48
CA PRO A 153 -1.23 7.34 18.58
C PRO A 153 -0.76 6.06 19.28
N HIS A 154 -1.60 5.04 19.41
CA HIS A 154 -1.23 3.76 20.01
C HIS A 154 -0.14 3.04 19.18
N MET A 155 -0.28 2.98 17.86
CA MET A 155 0.73 2.38 16.98
C MET A 155 2.07 3.15 17.05
N ARG A 156 2.01 4.49 17.14
CA ARG A 156 3.22 5.30 17.30
C ARG A 156 3.98 4.95 18.58
N GLU A 157 3.27 4.83 19.70
CA GLU A 157 3.85 4.43 20.98
C GLU A 157 4.42 2.99 20.91
N LEU A 158 3.65 2.06 20.32
CA LEU A 158 4.01 0.65 20.27
C LEU A 158 5.21 0.36 19.37
N PHE A 159 5.27 0.98 18.20
CA PHE A 159 6.30 0.69 17.19
C PHE A 159 7.43 1.73 17.13
N GLY A 160 7.29 2.90 17.78
CA GLY A 160 8.32 3.93 17.80
C GLY A 160 8.69 4.43 16.40
N CYS A 161 7.71 4.66 15.53
CA CYS A 161 7.89 5.18 14.17
C CYS A 161 6.78 6.19 13.82
N GLU A 162 6.93 6.87 12.69
CA GLU A 162 5.86 7.74 12.18
C GLU A 162 4.63 6.92 11.80
N VAL A 163 3.46 7.47 12.13
CA VAL A 163 2.18 6.83 11.84
C VAL A 163 1.24 7.80 11.15
N GLY A 164 0.56 7.29 10.12
CA GLY A 164 -0.44 7.99 9.34
C GLY A 164 -1.74 7.20 9.16
N LEU A 165 -2.54 7.64 8.21
CA LEU A 165 -3.79 7.00 7.80
C LEU A 165 -3.77 6.70 6.31
N SER A 166 -4.07 5.45 5.94
CA SER A 166 -4.51 5.07 4.58
C SER A 166 -6.05 5.11 4.59
N ASP A 167 -6.60 6.19 4.01
CA ASP A 167 -8.02 6.55 4.10
C ASP A 167 -8.80 6.09 2.88
N HIS A 168 -9.70 5.13 3.08
CA HIS A 168 -10.64 4.64 2.07
C HIS A 168 -12.07 5.13 2.30
N THR A 169 -12.29 6.07 3.24
CA THR A 169 -13.62 6.63 3.48
C THR A 169 -13.99 7.66 2.42
N MET A 170 -15.28 7.89 2.24
CA MET A 170 -15.76 9.00 1.43
C MET A 170 -15.59 10.33 2.20
N GLY A 171 -15.25 11.41 1.47
CA GLY A 171 -15.07 12.72 2.09
C GLY A 171 -13.71 12.90 2.80
N ILE A 172 -13.63 13.86 3.72
CA ILE A 172 -12.39 14.31 4.37
C ILE A 172 -12.37 14.14 5.90
N GLY A 173 -13.48 13.73 6.48
CA GLY A 173 -13.64 13.71 7.96
C GLY A 173 -12.65 12.81 8.67
N ALA A 174 -12.43 11.58 8.16
CA ALA A 174 -11.48 10.64 8.74
C ALA A 174 -10.04 11.16 8.64
N ALA A 175 -9.66 11.77 7.52
CA ALA A 175 -8.33 12.36 7.34
C ALA A 175 -8.08 13.50 8.33
N ILE A 176 -9.05 14.42 8.51
CA ILE A 176 -8.95 15.52 9.49
C ILE A 176 -8.84 14.97 10.92
N ALA A 177 -9.67 13.98 11.28
CA ALA A 177 -9.62 13.35 12.58
C ALA A 177 -8.28 12.65 12.82
N ALA A 178 -7.71 11.98 11.80
CA ALA A 178 -6.40 11.35 11.89
C ALA A 178 -5.29 12.37 12.18
N VAL A 179 -5.27 13.50 11.47
CA VAL A 179 -4.29 14.58 11.72
C VAL A 179 -4.45 15.16 13.12
N ALA A 180 -5.69 15.38 13.59
CA ALA A 180 -5.96 15.83 14.95
C ALA A 180 -5.47 14.83 16.02
N ASN A 181 -5.35 13.55 15.67
CA ASN A 181 -4.81 12.48 16.53
C ASN A 181 -3.34 12.16 16.21
N GLY A 182 -2.63 13.07 15.52
CA GLY A 182 -1.21 13.02 15.32
C GLY A 182 -0.75 12.25 14.07
N ALA A 183 -1.62 11.93 13.12
CA ALA A 183 -1.18 11.38 11.85
C ALA A 183 -0.25 12.35 11.12
N SER A 184 0.94 11.90 10.71
CA SER A 184 1.91 12.67 9.94
C SER A 184 1.78 12.45 8.43
N ILE A 185 1.07 11.39 8.01
CA ILE A 185 0.88 11.01 6.61
C ILE A 185 -0.59 10.69 6.39
N ILE A 186 -1.16 11.21 5.30
CA ILE A 186 -2.49 10.81 4.81
C ILE A 186 -2.34 10.26 3.40
N GLU A 187 -2.72 9.02 3.21
CA GLU A 187 -2.84 8.38 1.90
C GLU A 187 -4.32 8.31 1.52
N LYS A 188 -4.65 8.65 0.28
CA LYS A 188 -6.02 8.60 -0.22
C LYS A 188 -6.03 8.33 -1.71
N HIS A 189 -6.99 7.52 -2.16
CA HIS A 189 -7.23 7.35 -3.59
C HIS A 189 -7.60 8.66 -4.24
N PHE A 190 -7.05 8.90 -5.43
CA PHE A 190 -7.32 10.08 -6.23
C PHE A 190 -8.03 9.70 -7.52
N THR A 191 -9.07 10.43 -7.88
CA THR A 191 -9.80 10.28 -9.14
C THR A 191 -10.19 11.65 -9.69
N LEU A 192 -10.45 11.71 -10.99
CA LEU A 192 -10.93 12.92 -11.68
C LEU A 192 -12.45 12.94 -11.85
N SER A 193 -13.16 11.87 -11.50
CA SER A 193 -14.62 11.72 -11.63
C SER A 193 -15.21 11.00 -10.42
#